data_646e44b109560878563076eb248d831a
#
_entry.id   646e44b109560878563076eb248d831a
#
_cell.length_a   1.000
_cell.length_b   1.000
_cell.length_c   1.000
_cell.angle_alpha   90.00
_cell.angle_beta   90.00
_cell.angle_gamma   90.00
#
_symmetry.space_group_name_H-M   'P 1'
#
loop_
_entity.id
_entity.type
_entity.pdbx_description
1 polymer ?
#
loop_
_entity_poly.entity_id
_entity_poly.type
_entity_poly.pdbx_seq_one_letter_code
_entity_poly.pdbx_strand_id
1 'polypeptide(L)'
;MPERPPKVEPSPPTAPANYRWAVVGMLWFLCFFNYADRLAIFSVFPVLEKQYHFNKAELGLIGAVFAWVYALAAPLAGATGDRYARKWVILGGLYIWSLVTGLTALCTQVWQFVLVRGAEGLGETFYMPASMALISDYHAPETRSRAIGLHQTSIYAGTIFGGALAGWMGMRYGWQSPFWALGIAGIVLGVVVQRFIREPRRNEAEIQARGTASATEATPPVPMRTFLREFLKTPTAVLLIVAFFGANMVGLVFLTWMPTFLKEKFGLNLALAGLGATVFIQIASMFGCVVGGVIADRWSLRRAEGRILVQAIAVVAGAPFVFLCGYTRSPWLLALAMTLFGFSKGIYDSNLTAAFYDVIAPSRRSTATGLMNLIGWLGGGLGPLAVGFAVYHHMTMSAAISSAAIVYFAVACVLFYTAQVTAGRDIRLRLSLRSSD
;
A
#
# COMPACT_ATOMS: atom_id res chain seq x y z
N MET A 1 -53.72 10.49 27.60
CA MET A 1 -52.44 10.67 28.34
C MET A 1 -51.38 11.01 27.29
N PRO A 2 -50.70 12.14 27.38
CA PRO A 2 -49.65 12.44 26.42
C PRO A 2 -48.46 11.47 26.64
N GLU A 3 -48.00 10.83 25.59
CA GLU A 3 -46.82 9.97 25.60
C GLU A 3 -45.60 10.76 26.11
N ARG A 4 -44.89 10.21 27.08
CA ARG A 4 -43.62 10.78 27.56
C ARG A 4 -42.60 10.76 26.38
N PRO A 5 -41.91 11.90 26.12
CA PRO A 5 -40.89 11.91 25.13
C PRO A 5 -39.82 10.85 25.47
N PRO A 6 -39.22 10.17 24.47
CA PRO A 6 -38.21 9.16 24.70
C PRO A 6 -37.05 9.76 25.51
N LYS A 7 -36.66 9.06 26.58
CA LYS A 7 -35.49 9.44 27.39
C LYS A 7 -34.28 9.48 26.46
N VAL A 8 -33.77 10.68 26.21
CA VAL A 8 -32.48 10.90 25.58
C VAL A 8 -31.43 10.38 26.57
N GLU A 9 -30.87 9.22 26.32
CA GLU A 9 -29.72 8.73 27.10
C GLU A 9 -28.57 9.76 26.99
N PRO A 10 -27.95 10.14 28.11
CA PRO A 10 -26.82 11.08 28.06
C PRO A 10 -25.76 10.53 27.15
N SER A 11 -25.35 11.34 26.19
CA SER A 11 -24.23 11.00 25.30
C SER A 11 -22.99 10.69 26.15
N PRO A 12 -22.28 9.58 25.89
CA PRO A 12 -21.07 9.26 26.62
C PRO A 12 -20.05 10.41 26.49
N PRO A 13 -19.24 10.66 27.54
CA PRO A 13 -18.32 11.76 27.56
C PRO A 13 -17.42 11.72 26.32
N THR A 14 -17.32 12.86 25.63
CA THR A 14 -16.48 13.02 24.43
C THR A 14 -15.03 12.69 24.76
N ALA A 15 -14.37 11.93 23.90
CA ALA A 15 -12.96 11.64 24.06
C ALA A 15 -12.17 12.95 24.08
N PRO A 16 -11.28 13.18 25.07
CA PRO A 16 -10.47 14.41 25.14
C PRO A 16 -9.75 14.66 23.81
N ALA A 17 -9.56 15.91 23.43
CA ALA A 17 -8.89 16.27 22.17
C ALA A 17 -7.52 15.58 22.02
N ASN A 18 -6.79 15.44 23.12
CA ASN A 18 -5.49 14.75 23.14
C ASN A 18 -5.62 13.23 22.91
N TYR A 19 -6.73 12.61 23.32
CA TYR A 19 -6.90 11.17 23.17
C TYR A 19 -7.04 10.75 21.70
N ARG A 20 -7.77 11.51 20.87
CA ARG A 20 -7.88 11.21 19.43
C ARG A 20 -6.53 11.19 18.71
N TRP A 21 -5.60 12.08 19.08
CA TRP A 21 -4.24 12.10 18.55
C TRP A 21 -3.39 10.95 19.12
N ALA A 22 -3.59 10.55 20.36
CA ALA A 22 -2.96 9.37 20.93
C ALA A 22 -3.38 8.10 20.20
N VAL A 23 -4.66 7.99 19.78
CA VAL A 23 -5.14 6.90 18.91
C VAL A 23 -4.40 6.88 17.58
N VAL A 24 -4.24 8.04 16.92
CA VAL A 24 -3.43 8.15 15.68
C VAL A 24 -2.00 7.70 15.92
N GLY A 25 -1.38 8.09 17.04
CA GLY A 25 -0.03 7.67 17.41
C GLY A 25 0.08 6.15 17.61
N MET A 26 -0.88 5.53 18.30
CA MET A 26 -0.91 4.06 18.47
C MET A 26 -1.06 3.33 17.12
N LEU A 27 -1.97 3.81 16.27
CA LEU A 27 -2.15 3.27 14.91
C LEU A 27 -0.92 3.51 14.04
N TRP A 28 -0.21 4.63 14.24
CA TRP A 28 1.05 4.92 13.55
C TRP A 28 2.09 3.84 13.85
N PHE A 29 2.28 3.47 15.11
CA PHE A 29 3.20 2.40 15.48
C PHE A 29 2.75 1.04 14.94
N LEU A 30 1.45 0.73 14.96
CA LEU A 30 0.93 -0.50 14.34
C LEU A 30 1.27 -0.58 12.85
N CYS A 31 1.06 0.51 12.13
CA CYS A 31 1.37 0.58 10.70
C CYS A 31 2.89 0.53 10.45
N PHE A 32 3.68 1.17 11.29
CA PHE A 32 5.14 1.08 11.22
C PHE A 32 5.61 -0.37 11.33
N PHE A 33 5.14 -1.13 12.33
CA PHE A 33 5.50 -2.54 12.49
C PHE A 33 4.97 -3.40 11.35
N ASN A 34 3.76 -3.15 10.86
CA ASN A 34 3.18 -3.83 9.70
C ASN A 34 4.06 -3.72 8.45
N TYR A 35 4.60 -2.53 8.18
CA TYR A 35 5.51 -2.34 7.04
C TYR A 35 6.94 -2.77 7.33
N ALA A 36 7.37 -2.75 8.58
CA ALA A 36 8.70 -3.19 8.97
C ALA A 36 8.87 -4.72 8.84
N ASP A 37 7.92 -5.51 9.31
CA ASP A 37 7.96 -6.97 9.21
C ASP A 37 7.76 -7.45 7.76
N ARG A 38 6.88 -6.80 7.00
CA ARG A 38 6.72 -7.05 5.55
C ARG A 38 8.03 -6.98 4.78
N LEU A 39 8.89 -6.00 5.10
CA LEU A 39 10.18 -5.77 4.43
C LEU A 39 11.33 -6.63 5.00
N ALA A 40 11.20 -7.12 6.22
CA ALA A 40 12.24 -7.86 6.92
C ALA A 40 12.74 -9.08 6.12
N ILE A 41 11.82 -9.84 5.52
CA ILE A 41 12.15 -11.05 4.76
C ILE A 41 13.06 -10.79 3.56
N PHE A 42 12.86 -9.67 2.85
CA PHE A 42 13.64 -9.33 1.67
C PHE A 42 15.10 -9.01 1.99
N SER A 43 15.36 -8.46 3.18
CA SER A 43 16.71 -8.16 3.65
C SER A 43 17.51 -9.41 3.99
N VAL A 44 16.84 -10.51 4.32
CA VAL A 44 17.50 -11.80 4.67
C VAL A 44 17.56 -12.79 3.50
N PHE A 45 16.97 -12.50 2.34
CA PHE A 45 17.03 -13.36 1.16
C PHE A 45 18.44 -13.89 0.83
N PRO A 46 19.51 -13.05 0.82
CA PRO A 46 20.87 -13.55 0.56
C PRO A 46 21.37 -14.54 1.60
N VAL A 47 20.84 -14.53 2.83
CA VAL A 47 21.18 -15.48 3.89
C VAL A 47 20.44 -16.79 3.67
N LEU A 48 19.14 -16.72 3.35
CA LEU A 48 18.31 -17.89 3.06
C LEU A 48 18.83 -18.65 1.84
N GLU A 49 19.22 -17.95 0.78
CA GLU A 49 19.86 -18.53 -0.40
C GLU A 49 21.14 -19.30 -0.04
N LYS A 50 22.02 -18.70 0.77
CA LYS A 50 23.27 -19.32 1.16
C LYS A 50 23.09 -20.49 2.13
N GLN A 51 22.17 -20.36 3.08
CA GLN A 51 22.00 -21.33 4.18
C GLN A 51 21.12 -22.52 3.79
N TYR A 52 20.06 -22.28 3.01
CA TYR A 52 19.09 -23.31 2.64
C TYR A 52 19.12 -23.65 1.15
N HIS A 53 20.04 -23.04 0.38
CA HIS A 53 20.19 -23.25 -1.07
C HIS A 53 18.92 -22.92 -1.87
N PHE A 54 18.12 -21.95 -1.39
CA PHE A 54 16.96 -21.50 -2.12
C PHE A 54 17.37 -20.80 -3.41
N ASN A 55 16.74 -21.17 -4.50
CA ASN A 55 16.96 -20.51 -5.77
C ASN A 55 16.18 -19.18 -5.88
N LYS A 56 16.52 -18.36 -6.88
CA LYS A 56 15.90 -17.03 -7.05
C LYS A 56 14.39 -17.12 -7.38
N ALA A 57 13.94 -18.17 -8.08
CA ALA A 57 12.51 -18.35 -8.36
C ALA A 57 11.71 -18.66 -7.09
N GLU A 58 12.26 -19.48 -6.17
CA GLU A 58 11.68 -19.76 -4.85
C GLU A 58 11.60 -18.50 -3.99
N LEU A 59 12.67 -17.70 -3.94
CA LEU A 59 12.67 -16.41 -3.23
C LEU A 59 11.66 -15.43 -3.85
N GLY A 60 11.57 -15.39 -5.18
CA GLY A 60 10.55 -14.59 -5.88
C GLY A 60 9.12 -15.01 -5.55
N LEU A 61 8.86 -16.33 -5.42
CA LEU A 61 7.57 -16.88 -5.01
C LEU A 61 7.22 -16.47 -3.57
N ILE A 62 8.18 -16.55 -2.64
CA ILE A 62 8.01 -16.09 -1.25
C ILE A 62 7.59 -14.61 -1.21
N GLY A 63 8.17 -13.77 -2.07
CA GLY A 63 7.79 -12.37 -2.21
C GLY A 63 6.42 -12.16 -2.82
N ALA A 64 6.05 -12.98 -3.81
CA ALA A 64 4.79 -12.88 -4.56
C ALA A 64 3.55 -13.28 -3.75
N VAL A 65 3.65 -14.38 -3.00
CA VAL A 65 2.50 -14.98 -2.28
C VAL A 65 1.88 -14.03 -1.29
N PHE A 66 2.68 -13.26 -0.57
CA PHE A 66 2.15 -12.22 0.32
C PHE A 66 1.21 -11.26 -0.43
N ALA A 67 1.68 -10.71 -1.56
CA ALA A 67 0.91 -9.74 -2.34
C ALA A 67 -0.38 -10.34 -2.90
N TRP A 68 -0.35 -11.59 -3.35
CA TRP A 68 -1.50 -12.28 -3.89
C TRP A 68 -2.55 -12.60 -2.83
N VAL A 69 -2.14 -13.14 -1.68
CA VAL A 69 -3.07 -13.43 -0.59
C VAL A 69 -3.67 -12.14 -0.03
N TYR A 70 -2.85 -11.10 0.15
CA TYR A 70 -3.31 -9.77 0.53
C TYR A 70 -4.38 -9.23 -0.43
N ALA A 71 -4.13 -9.33 -1.75
CA ALA A 71 -5.06 -8.89 -2.79
C ALA A 71 -6.39 -9.64 -2.74
N LEU A 72 -6.33 -10.97 -2.67
CA LEU A 72 -7.53 -11.82 -2.67
C LEU A 72 -8.36 -11.65 -1.39
N ALA A 73 -7.72 -11.37 -0.27
CA ALA A 73 -8.38 -11.15 1.01
C ALA A 73 -8.92 -9.71 1.19
N ALA A 74 -8.47 -8.72 0.40
CA ALA A 74 -8.84 -7.31 0.56
C ALA A 74 -10.37 -7.05 0.51
N PRO A 75 -11.17 -7.67 -0.37
CA PRO A 75 -12.63 -7.49 -0.36
C PRO A 75 -13.26 -8.00 0.95
N LEU A 76 -12.75 -9.11 1.48
CA LEU A 76 -13.23 -9.70 2.74
C LEU A 76 -12.89 -8.79 3.92
N ALA A 77 -11.69 -8.20 3.92
CA ALA A 77 -11.25 -7.27 4.95
C ALA A 77 -12.11 -6.00 5.00
N GLY A 78 -12.45 -5.44 3.85
CA GLY A 78 -13.37 -4.30 3.75
C GLY A 78 -14.74 -4.62 4.34
N ALA A 79 -15.35 -5.72 3.90
CA ALA A 79 -16.66 -6.16 4.40
C ALA A 79 -16.65 -6.45 5.91
N THR A 80 -15.54 -6.99 6.44
CA THR A 80 -15.38 -7.27 7.87
C THR A 80 -15.29 -5.98 8.67
N GLY A 81 -14.52 -4.97 8.21
CA GLY A 81 -14.41 -3.66 8.85
C GLY A 81 -15.73 -2.89 8.90
N ASP A 82 -16.62 -3.12 7.91
CA ASP A 82 -17.95 -2.53 7.89
C ASP A 82 -18.94 -3.23 8.84
N ARG A 83 -18.73 -4.52 9.11
CA ARG A 83 -19.67 -5.34 9.89
C ARG A 83 -19.32 -5.42 11.38
N TYR A 84 -18.05 -5.50 11.71
CA TYR A 84 -17.58 -5.69 13.08
C TYR A 84 -16.97 -4.42 13.67
N ALA A 85 -16.73 -4.41 14.99
CA ALA A 85 -16.03 -3.34 15.68
C ALA A 85 -14.57 -3.24 15.18
N ARG A 86 -14.18 -2.05 14.72
CA ARG A 86 -12.90 -1.81 14.02
C ARG A 86 -11.69 -2.13 14.88
N LYS A 87 -11.78 -1.83 16.17
CA LYS A 87 -10.74 -2.19 17.15
C LYS A 87 -10.42 -3.70 17.11
N TRP A 88 -11.44 -4.55 17.13
CA TRP A 88 -11.24 -6.00 17.17
C TRP A 88 -10.78 -6.57 15.83
N VAL A 89 -11.19 -5.95 14.72
CA VAL A 89 -10.66 -6.29 13.38
C VAL A 89 -9.16 -5.98 13.29
N ILE A 90 -8.74 -4.80 13.77
CA ILE A 90 -7.33 -4.40 13.81
C ILE A 90 -6.54 -5.34 14.72
N LEU A 91 -7.02 -5.61 15.93
CA LEU A 91 -6.31 -6.47 16.89
C LEU A 91 -6.24 -7.93 16.42
N GLY A 92 -7.31 -8.47 15.85
CA GLY A 92 -7.33 -9.80 15.28
C GLY A 92 -6.29 -9.96 14.17
N GLY A 93 -6.27 -9.03 13.22
CA GLY A 93 -5.24 -8.97 12.19
C GLY A 93 -3.83 -8.88 12.80
N LEU A 94 -3.62 -7.96 13.74
CA LEU A 94 -2.33 -7.73 14.41
C LEU A 94 -1.80 -9.00 15.09
N TYR A 95 -2.61 -9.67 15.88
CA TYR A 95 -2.17 -10.89 16.57
C TYR A 95 -1.87 -12.02 15.60
N ILE A 96 -2.67 -12.17 14.53
CA ILE A 96 -2.42 -13.17 13.49
C ILE A 96 -1.08 -12.89 12.81
N TRP A 97 -0.87 -11.69 12.23
CA TRP A 97 0.37 -11.43 11.51
C TRP A 97 1.59 -11.43 12.43
N SER A 98 1.50 -10.91 13.67
CA SER A 98 2.64 -10.91 14.60
C SER A 98 3.05 -12.31 15.01
N LEU A 99 2.08 -13.19 15.26
CA LEU A 99 2.36 -14.61 15.52
C LEU A 99 3.04 -15.27 14.31
N VAL A 100 2.49 -15.04 13.13
CA VAL A 100 3.01 -15.61 11.87
C VAL A 100 4.40 -15.06 11.55
N THR A 101 4.66 -13.77 11.79
CA THR A 101 6.00 -13.18 11.68
C THR A 101 6.98 -13.90 12.59
N GLY A 102 6.61 -14.14 13.85
CA GLY A 102 7.44 -14.94 14.78
C GLY A 102 7.67 -16.36 14.26
N LEU A 103 6.65 -17.04 13.74
CA LEU A 103 6.76 -18.39 13.18
C LEU A 103 7.67 -18.46 11.96
N THR A 104 7.86 -17.36 11.21
CA THR A 104 8.81 -17.27 10.09
C THR A 104 10.22 -17.67 10.55
N ALA A 105 10.61 -17.35 11.78
CA ALA A 105 11.93 -17.71 12.33
C ALA A 105 12.18 -19.22 12.46
N LEU A 106 11.13 -20.03 12.41
CA LEU A 106 11.20 -21.50 12.51
C LEU A 106 11.22 -22.19 11.14
N CYS A 107 11.03 -21.44 10.06
CA CYS A 107 10.97 -21.98 8.71
C CYS A 107 12.37 -22.39 8.22
N THR A 108 12.45 -23.55 7.55
CA THR A 108 13.66 -24.09 6.96
C THR A 108 13.47 -24.51 5.49
N GLN A 109 12.22 -24.60 5.03
CA GLN A 109 11.87 -25.05 3.69
C GLN A 109 10.99 -24.04 2.98
N VAL A 110 11.09 -23.95 1.64
CA VAL A 110 10.36 -22.98 0.81
C VAL A 110 8.86 -22.98 1.07
N TRP A 111 8.23 -24.15 1.12
CA TRP A 111 6.77 -24.26 1.33
C TRP A 111 6.33 -23.66 2.68
N GLN A 112 7.17 -23.75 3.75
CA GLN A 112 6.90 -23.14 5.04
C GLN A 112 6.90 -21.61 4.92
N PHE A 113 7.91 -21.03 4.25
CA PHE A 113 7.96 -19.60 3.97
C PHE A 113 6.76 -19.15 3.14
N VAL A 114 6.36 -19.92 2.13
CA VAL A 114 5.17 -19.63 1.31
C VAL A 114 3.91 -19.59 2.16
N LEU A 115 3.73 -20.56 3.06
CA LEU A 115 2.56 -20.61 3.95
C LEU A 115 2.54 -19.44 4.94
N VAL A 116 3.65 -19.16 5.62
CA VAL A 116 3.71 -18.05 6.60
C VAL A 116 3.56 -16.70 5.90
N ARG A 117 4.13 -16.49 4.70
CA ARG A 117 3.96 -15.27 3.92
C ARG A 117 2.51 -15.08 3.44
N GLY A 118 1.83 -16.15 3.05
CA GLY A 118 0.41 -16.10 2.75
C GLY A 118 -0.44 -15.74 3.98
N ALA A 119 -0.19 -16.40 5.11
CA ALA A 119 -0.90 -16.13 6.35
C ALA A 119 -0.65 -14.69 6.89
N GLU A 120 0.57 -14.17 6.74
CA GLU A 120 0.92 -12.78 7.06
C GLU A 120 0.13 -11.81 6.17
N GLY A 121 0.10 -12.03 4.84
CA GLY A 121 -0.70 -11.23 3.91
C GLY A 121 -2.19 -11.25 4.24
N LEU A 122 -2.72 -12.41 4.68
CA LEU A 122 -4.09 -12.52 5.16
C LEU A 122 -4.34 -11.67 6.42
N GLY A 123 -3.47 -11.78 7.43
CA GLY A 123 -3.60 -11.01 8.68
C GLY A 123 -3.50 -9.51 8.47
N GLU A 124 -2.52 -9.06 7.67
CA GLU A 124 -2.25 -7.65 7.43
C GLU A 124 -3.33 -6.92 6.62
N THR A 125 -4.06 -7.63 5.75
CA THR A 125 -5.05 -7.02 4.87
C THR A 125 -6.19 -6.36 5.64
N PHE A 126 -6.50 -6.80 6.86
CA PHE A 126 -7.56 -6.25 7.71
C PHE A 126 -7.18 -4.91 8.36
N TYR A 127 -5.88 -4.62 8.46
CA TYR A 127 -5.41 -3.45 9.18
C TYR A 127 -5.78 -2.13 8.50
N MET A 128 -5.41 -1.95 7.22
CA MET A 128 -5.51 -0.64 6.56
C MET A 128 -6.95 -0.12 6.45
N PRO A 129 -7.95 -0.90 5.97
CA PRO A 129 -9.33 -0.43 5.91
C PRO A 129 -9.90 -0.07 7.28
N ALA A 130 -9.66 -0.92 8.28
CA ALA A 130 -10.18 -0.71 9.62
C ALA A 130 -9.52 0.48 10.33
N SER A 131 -8.22 0.70 10.16
CA SER A 131 -7.50 1.82 10.76
C SER A 131 -7.92 3.17 10.15
N MET A 132 -8.08 3.25 8.83
CA MET A 132 -8.56 4.45 8.15
C MET A 132 -9.98 4.82 8.61
N ALA A 133 -10.85 3.81 8.74
CA ALA A 133 -12.20 3.99 9.23
C ALA A 133 -12.21 4.44 10.70
N LEU A 134 -11.37 3.83 11.56
CA LEU A 134 -11.24 4.20 12.96
C LEU A 134 -10.73 5.64 13.14
N ILE A 135 -9.73 6.06 12.38
CA ILE A 135 -9.25 7.45 12.36
C ILE A 135 -10.38 8.40 11.95
N SER A 136 -11.18 8.02 10.96
CA SER A 136 -12.29 8.85 10.49
C SER A 136 -13.42 8.99 11.52
N ASP A 137 -13.62 8.00 12.39
CA ASP A 137 -14.59 8.09 13.49
C ASP A 137 -14.14 9.02 14.61
N TYR A 138 -12.84 9.12 14.85
CA TYR A 138 -12.28 10.01 15.89
C TYR A 138 -12.03 11.44 15.41
N HIS A 139 -11.96 11.67 14.09
CA HIS A 139 -11.60 12.96 13.51
C HIS A 139 -12.69 13.49 12.57
N ALA A 140 -13.24 14.64 12.93
CA ALA A 140 -14.15 15.40 12.07
C ALA A 140 -13.42 15.92 10.81
N PRO A 141 -14.15 16.35 9.76
CA PRO A 141 -13.56 16.77 8.48
C PRO A 141 -12.39 17.75 8.60
N GLU A 142 -12.40 18.64 9.60
CA GLU A 142 -11.38 19.68 9.82
C GLU A 142 -10.00 19.12 10.19
N THR A 143 -9.94 17.95 10.84
CA THR A 143 -8.70 17.32 11.31
C THR A 143 -8.42 15.96 10.69
N ARG A 144 -9.40 15.37 9.99
CA ARG A 144 -9.31 14.02 9.40
C ARG A 144 -8.13 13.88 8.43
N SER A 145 -7.96 14.83 7.52
CA SER A 145 -6.87 14.79 6.55
C SER A 145 -5.49 14.84 7.20
N ARG A 146 -5.33 15.64 8.26
CA ARG A 146 -4.07 15.69 9.03
C ARG A 146 -3.79 14.38 9.76
N ALA A 147 -4.82 13.78 10.37
CA ALA A 147 -4.70 12.52 11.09
C ALA A 147 -4.32 11.37 10.14
N ILE A 148 -4.98 11.27 8.99
CA ILE A 148 -4.65 10.29 7.95
C ILE A 148 -3.25 10.54 7.39
N GLY A 149 -2.89 11.80 7.09
CA GLY A 149 -1.57 12.15 6.59
C GLY A 149 -0.46 11.77 7.57
N LEU A 150 -0.65 12.04 8.88
CA LEU A 150 0.30 11.63 9.92
C LEU A 150 0.41 10.10 9.97
N HIS A 151 -0.70 9.37 9.97
CA HIS A 151 -0.69 7.91 9.93
C HIS A 151 0.06 7.36 8.72
N GLN A 152 -0.13 7.95 7.53
CA GLN A 152 0.55 7.50 6.30
C GLN A 152 2.08 7.64 6.34
N THR A 153 2.63 8.55 7.16
CA THR A 153 4.09 8.66 7.33
C THR A 153 4.71 7.38 7.92
N SER A 154 3.93 6.59 8.66
CA SER A 154 4.38 5.31 9.23
C SER A 154 4.71 4.27 8.17
N ILE A 155 4.03 4.30 7.01
CA ILE A 155 4.31 3.43 5.86
C ILE A 155 5.75 3.64 5.39
N TYR A 156 6.12 4.90 5.16
CA TYR A 156 7.47 5.25 4.73
C TYR A 156 8.51 4.91 5.79
N ALA A 157 8.23 5.25 7.05
CA ALA A 157 9.12 4.93 8.16
C ALA A 157 9.31 3.42 8.31
N GLY A 158 8.23 2.63 8.35
CA GLY A 158 8.28 1.17 8.44
C GLY A 158 9.04 0.53 7.27
N THR A 159 8.80 1.04 6.05
CA THR A 159 9.49 0.56 4.85
C THR A 159 11.00 0.83 4.89
N ILE A 160 11.41 2.02 5.35
CA ILE A 160 12.83 2.40 5.41
C ILE A 160 13.54 1.64 6.53
N PHE A 161 13.00 1.69 7.73
CA PHE A 161 13.67 1.16 8.92
C PHE A 161 13.52 -0.36 9.06
N GLY A 162 12.44 -0.96 8.56
CA GLY A 162 12.19 -2.40 8.64
C GLY A 162 13.30 -3.23 7.98
N GLY A 163 13.64 -2.91 6.74
CA GLY A 163 14.72 -3.57 6.02
C GLY A 163 16.10 -3.37 6.67
N ALA A 164 16.39 -2.15 7.13
CA ALA A 164 17.64 -1.83 7.83
C ALA A 164 17.77 -2.59 9.16
N LEU A 165 16.70 -2.57 9.97
CA LEU A 165 16.65 -3.26 11.26
C LEU A 165 16.81 -4.77 11.07
N ALA A 166 16.08 -5.37 10.14
CA ALA A 166 16.16 -6.79 9.85
C ALA A 166 17.55 -7.20 9.35
N GLY A 167 18.14 -6.39 8.46
CA GLY A 167 19.52 -6.62 7.99
C GLY A 167 20.55 -6.53 9.11
N TRP A 168 20.43 -5.53 10.01
CA TRP A 168 21.34 -5.36 11.14
C TRP A 168 21.20 -6.51 12.17
N MET A 169 19.98 -6.83 12.57
CA MET A 169 19.73 -7.94 13.49
C MET A 169 20.16 -9.27 12.90
N GLY A 170 19.85 -9.49 11.61
CA GLY A 170 20.23 -10.70 10.90
C GLY A 170 21.74 -10.94 10.84
N MET A 171 22.56 -9.88 10.73
CA MET A 171 24.01 -9.98 10.80
C MET A 171 24.54 -10.26 12.21
N ARG A 172 23.92 -9.67 13.23
CA ARG A 172 24.45 -9.71 14.61
C ARG A 172 23.98 -10.93 15.39
N TYR A 173 22.73 -11.34 15.20
CA TYR A 173 22.05 -12.33 16.02
C TYR A 173 21.45 -13.50 15.22
N GLY A 174 21.73 -13.58 13.92
CA GLY A 174 21.16 -14.55 13.01
C GLY A 174 19.88 -14.08 12.33
N TRP A 175 19.58 -14.61 11.13
CA TRP A 175 18.49 -14.17 10.28
C TRP A 175 17.09 -14.36 10.94
N GLN A 176 16.96 -15.23 11.90
CA GLN A 176 15.72 -15.48 12.65
C GLN A 176 15.37 -14.34 13.60
N SER A 177 16.39 -13.63 14.11
CA SER A 177 16.23 -12.65 15.20
C SER A 177 15.27 -11.50 14.88
N PRO A 178 15.23 -10.89 13.67
CA PRO A 178 14.28 -9.83 13.36
C PRO A 178 12.84 -10.34 13.41
N PHE A 179 12.56 -11.58 13.02
CA PHE A 179 11.20 -12.13 13.02
C PHE A 179 10.71 -12.38 14.45
N TRP A 180 11.57 -12.91 15.35
CA TRP A 180 11.24 -13.00 16.76
C TRP A 180 10.99 -11.63 17.38
N ALA A 181 11.87 -10.67 17.12
CA ALA A 181 11.75 -9.33 17.69
C ALA A 181 10.48 -8.61 17.21
N LEU A 182 10.20 -8.62 15.90
CA LEU A 182 9.02 -7.97 15.33
C LEU A 182 7.73 -8.68 15.76
N GLY A 183 7.70 -10.02 15.77
CA GLY A 183 6.54 -10.79 16.22
C GLY A 183 6.20 -10.53 17.69
N ILE A 184 7.20 -10.56 18.59
CA ILE A 184 7.01 -10.26 20.02
C ILE A 184 6.60 -8.79 20.20
N ALA A 185 7.27 -7.86 19.55
CA ALA A 185 6.95 -6.44 19.64
C ALA A 185 5.52 -6.15 19.15
N GLY A 186 5.07 -6.81 18.07
CA GLY A 186 3.70 -6.71 17.57
C GLY A 186 2.67 -7.23 18.57
N ILE A 187 2.93 -8.35 19.24
CA ILE A 187 2.03 -8.90 20.29
C ILE A 187 1.98 -7.92 21.48
N VAL A 188 3.12 -7.43 21.95
CA VAL A 188 3.19 -6.45 23.06
C VAL A 188 2.42 -5.18 22.71
N LEU A 189 2.65 -4.66 21.51
CA LEU A 189 1.92 -3.48 21.00
C LEU A 189 0.42 -3.75 20.91
N GLY A 190 0.02 -4.97 20.52
CA GLY A 190 -1.37 -5.42 20.50
C GLY A 190 -2.03 -5.33 21.87
N VAL A 191 -1.35 -5.80 22.92
CA VAL A 191 -1.83 -5.72 24.31
C VAL A 191 -1.98 -4.25 24.74
N VAL A 192 -1.02 -3.39 24.41
CA VAL A 192 -1.09 -1.95 24.69
C VAL A 192 -2.30 -1.32 23.98
N VAL A 193 -2.44 -1.55 22.69
CA VAL A 193 -3.55 -1.03 21.89
C VAL A 193 -4.90 -1.54 22.38
N GLN A 194 -4.98 -2.84 22.74
CA GLN A 194 -6.19 -3.44 23.32
C GLN A 194 -6.63 -2.74 24.60
N ARG A 195 -5.66 -2.35 25.45
CA ARG A 195 -5.91 -1.70 26.74
C ARG A 195 -6.31 -0.23 26.60
N PHE A 196 -5.73 0.50 25.65
CA PHE A 196 -5.84 1.95 25.58
C PHE A 196 -6.76 2.45 24.48
N ILE A 197 -6.98 1.72 23.36
CA ILE A 197 -7.93 2.13 22.33
C ILE A 197 -9.36 1.73 22.73
N ARG A 198 -10.25 2.72 22.71
CA ARG A 198 -11.71 2.48 22.81
C ARG A 198 -12.29 2.28 21.41
N GLU A 199 -13.41 1.56 21.31
CA GLU A 199 -14.21 1.55 20.09
C GLU A 199 -15.13 2.76 20.08
N PRO A 200 -15.00 3.70 19.13
CA PRO A 200 -15.91 4.84 19.02
C PRO A 200 -17.24 4.40 18.41
N ARG A 201 -18.26 5.24 18.56
CA ARG A 201 -19.46 5.11 17.72
C ARG A 201 -19.09 5.43 16.27
N ARG A 202 -19.73 4.76 15.31
CA ARG A 202 -19.50 5.06 13.90
C ARG A 202 -19.85 6.51 13.59
N ASN A 203 -18.95 7.21 12.91
CA ASN A 203 -19.05 8.64 12.59
C ASN A 203 -19.18 9.54 13.84
N GLU A 204 -18.67 9.13 14.99
CA GLU A 204 -18.81 9.85 16.26
C GLU A 204 -18.38 11.31 16.15
N ALA A 205 -17.22 11.58 15.57
CA ALA A 205 -16.70 12.95 15.41
C ALA A 205 -17.58 13.81 14.48
N GLU A 206 -18.19 13.21 13.46
CA GLU A 206 -19.04 13.93 12.52
C GLU A 206 -20.42 14.23 13.11
N ILE A 207 -20.99 13.29 13.87
CA ILE A 207 -22.23 13.48 14.64
C ILE A 207 -22.04 14.60 15.67
N GLN A 208 -20.92 14.61 16.37
CA GLN A 208 -20.59 15.67 17.35
C GLN A 208 -20.42 17.05 16.70
N ALA A 209 -19.80 17.11 15.52
CA ALA A 209 -19.55 18.38 14.82
C ALA A 209 -20.82 18.98 14.23
N ARG A 210 -21.78 18.18 13.80
CA ARG A 210 -23.00 18.63 13.12
C ARG A 210 -24.25 18.68 14.01
N GLY A 211 -24.18 18.15 15.23
CA GLY A 211 -25.33 18.12 16.17
C GLY A 211 -26.51 17.26 15.72
N THR A 212 -26.45 16.61 14.59
CA THR A 212 -27.48 15.75 14.02
C THR A 212 -26.88 14.46 13.49
N ALA A 213 -27.50 13.35 13.81
CA ALA A 213 -27.26 12.08 13.11
C ALA A 213 -27.88 12.19 11.70
N SER A 214 -27.25 12.96 10.80
CA SER A 214 -27.53 12.83 9.38
C SER A 214 -27.02 11.44 8.98
N ALA A 215 -27.90 10.45 9.08
CA ALA A 215 -27.72 9.20 8.40
C ALA A 215 -27.56 9.56 6.92
N THR A 216 -26.32 9.57 6.43
CA THR A 216 -26.10 9.49 4.98
C THR A 216 -26.78 8.19 4.60
N GLU A 217 -27.95 8.30 3.96
CA GLU A 217 -28.71 7.14 3.49
C GLU A 217 -27.73 6.25 2.74
N ALA A 218 -27.50 5.08 3.30
CA ALA A 218 -26.60 4.10 2.69
C ALA A 218 -27.24 3.74 1.35
N THR A 219 -26.65 4.22 0.26
CA THR A 219 -27.08 3.86 -1.09
C THR A 219 -27.12 2.31 -1.15
N PRO A 220 -28.24 1.70 -1.54
CA PRO A 220 -28.37 0.25 -1.51
C PRO A 220 -27.22 -0.39 -2.31
N PRO A 221 -26.65 -1.50 -1.82
CA PRO A 221 -25.52 -2.16 -2.46
C PRO A 221 -25.93 -2.62 -3.86
N VAL A 222 -25.23 -2.12 -4.87
CA VAL A 222 -25.44 -2.54 -6.26
C VAL A 222 -24.89 -3.97 -6.43
N PRO A 223 -25.64 -4.89 -7.07
CA PRO A 223 -25.11 -6.23 -7.34
C PRO A 223 -23.78 -6.18 -8.09
N MET A 224 -22.80 -6.97 -7.65
CA MET A 224 -21.45 -7.00 -8.23
C MET A 224 -21.46 -7.19 -9.76
N ARG A 225 -22.37 -8.01 -10.28
CA ARG A 225 -22.52 -8.22 -11.73
C ARG A 225 -22.88 -6.92 -12.48
N THR A 226 -23.78 -6.12 -11.91
CA THR A 226 -24.18 -4.84 -12.49
C THR A 226 -23.02 -3.85 -12.43
N PHE A 227 -22.34 -3.78 -11.28
CA PHE A 227 -21.14 -2.94 -11.12
C PHE A 227 -20.07 -3.31 -12.17
N LEU A 228 -19.70 -4.57 -12.31
CA LEU A 228 -18.68 -5.02 -13.27
C LEU A 228 -19.08 -4.70 -14.71
N ARG A 229 -20.35 -4.88 -15.09
CA ARG A 229 -20.84 -4.56 -16.44
C ARG A 229 -20.70 -3.06 -16.76
N GLU A 230 -20.99 -2.20 -15.81
CA GLU A 230 -20.87 -0.74 -16.00
C GLU A 230 -19.41 -0.30 -15.93
N PHE A 231 -18.65 -0.90 -15.05
CA PHE A 231 -17.21 -0.64 -14.93
C PHE A 231 -16.47 -0.95 -16.23
N LEU A 232 -16.73 -2.10 -16.85
CA LEU A 232 -16.15 -2.49 -18.15
C LEU A 232 -16.57 -1.57 -19.30
N LYS A 233 -17.67 -0.83 -19.17
CA LYS A 233 -18.09 0.19 -20.14
C LYS A 233 -17.35 1.52 -19.98
N THR A 234 -16.50 1.67 -18.96
CA THR A 234 -15.69 2.85 -18.71
C THR A 234 -14.22 2.55 -19.03
N PRO A 235 -13.80 2.67 -20.31
CA PRO A 235 -12.45 2.25 -20.74
C PRO A 235 -11.34 2.94 -19.94
N THR A 236 -11.51 4.21 -19.57
CA THR A 236 -10.54 4.94 -18.75
C THR A 236 -10.30 4.24 -17.41
N ALA A 237 -11.35 3.77 -16.72
CA ALA A 237 -11.21 3.07 -15.45
C ALA A 237 -10.45 1.75 -15.60
N VAL A 238 -10.75 0.99 -16.66
CA VAL A 238 -10.05 -0.28 -16.97
C VAL A 238 -8.58 -0.04 -17.27
N LEU A 239 -8.26 0.95 -18.11
CA LEU A 239 -6.88 1.28 -18.47
C LEU A 239 -6.06 1.80 -17.28
N LEU A 240 -6.67 2.58 -16.38
CA LEU A 240 -6.02 3.00 -15.13
C LEU A 240 -5.69 1.82 -14.22
N ILE A 241 -6.55 0.79 -14.15
CA ILE A 241 -6.23 -0.44 -13.40
C ILE A 241 -5.09 -1.21 -14.08
N VAL A 242 -5.06 -1.31 -15.40
CA VAL A 242 -3.95 -1.93 -16.15
C VAL A 242 -2.63 -1.17 -15.90
N ALA A 243 -2.68 0.17 -15.89
CA ALA A 243 -1.52 0.98 -15.56
C ALA A 243 -1.06 0.74 -14.11
N PHE A 244 -1.99 0.64 -13.15
CA PHE A 244 -1.66 0.36 -11.76
C PHE A 244 -1.08 -1.04 -11.55
N PHE A 245 -1.60 -2.05 -12.26
CA PHE A 245 -1.03 -3.40 -12.28
C PHE A 245 0.46 -3.38 -12.65
N GLY A 246 0.82 -2.72 -13.76
CA GLY A 246 2.20 -2.64 -14.23
C GLY A 246 3.09 -1.77 -13.32
N ALA A 247 2.59 -0.63 -12.85
CA ALA A 247 3.34 0.24 -11.94
C ALA A 247 3.65 -0.45 -10.60
N ASN A 248 2.67 -1.17 -10.04
CA ASN A 248 2.84 -1.91 -8.80
C ASN A 248 3.77 -3.12 -8.97
N MET A 249 3.73 -3.78 -10.13
CA MET A 249 4.69 -4.82 -10.51
C MET A 249 6.13 -4.31 -10.40
N VAL A 250 6.44 -3.17 -11.01
CA VAL A 250 7.77 -2.55 -10.93
C VAL A 250 8.10 -2.14 -9.50
N GLY A 251 7.16 -1.53 -8.77
CA GLY A 251 7.38 -1.13 -7.38
C GLY A 251 7.79 -2.29 -6.47
N LEU A 252 7.13 -3.44 -6.59
CA LEU A 252 7.46 -4.63 -5.79
C LEU A 252 8.77 -5.32 -6.24
N VAL A 253 9.17 -5.23 -7.50
CA VAL A 253 10.51 -5.67 -7.94
C VAL A 253 11.58 -4.98 -7.12
N PHE A 254 11.50 -3.65 -6.99
CA PHE A 254 12.46 -2.86 -6.21
C PHE A 254 12.43 -3.21 -4.73
N LEU A 255 11.25 -3.28 -4.12
CA LEU A 255 11.14 -3.61 -2.70
C LEU A 255 11.70 -4.99 -2.37
N THR A 256 11.47 -5.97 -3.25
CA THR A 256 11.86 -7.36 -3.02
C THR A 256 13.33 -7.61 -3.32
N TRP A 257 13.82 -7.16 -4.47
CA TRP A 257 15.13 -7.58 -4.98
C TRP A 257 16.24 -6.58 -4.74
N MET A 258 15.95 -5.32 -4.46
CA MET A 258 16.99 -4.32 -4.28
C MET A 258 17.94 -4.60 -3.11
N PRO A 259 17.51 -5.12 -1.93
CA PRO A 259 18.43 -5.51 -0.87
C PRO A 259 19.42 -6.57 -1.32
N THR A 260 18.95 -7.62 -1.99
CA THR A 260 19.80 -8.69 -2.56
C THR A 260 20.75 -8.14 -3.62
N PHE A 261 20.24 -7.33 -4.55
CA PHE A 261 21.02 -6.70 -5.62
C PHE A 261 22.13 -5.80 -5.09
N LEU A 262 21.85 -4.97 -4.09
CA LEU A 262 22.87 -4.10 -3.47
C LEU A 262 23.98 -4.91 -2.79
N LYS A 263 23.62 -6.01 -2.12
CA LYS A 263 24.58 -6.91 -1.51
C LYS A 263 25.44 -7.64 -2.54
N GLU A 264 24.83 -8.23 -3.56
CA GLU A 264 25.54 -9.04 -4.55
C GLU A 264 26.42 -8.20 -5.50
N LYS A 265 25.89 -7.05 -5.96
CA LYS A 265 26.58 -6.23 -6.96
C LYS A 265 27.62 -5.27 -6.36
N PHE A 266 27.31 -4.70 -5.18
CA PHE A 266 28.14 -3.67 -4.56
C PHE A 266 28.81 -4.12 -3.25
N GLY A 267 28.60 -5.36 -2.82
CA GLY A 267 29.22 -5.92 -1.61
C GLY A 267 28.76 -5.28 -0.31
N LEU A 268 27.61 -4.59 -0.29
CA LEU A 268 27.08 -3.95 0.91
C LEU A 268 26.71 -5.00 1.96
N ASN A 269 26.91 -4.66 3.22
CA ASN A 269 26.37 -5.49 4.30
C ASN A 269 24.83 -5.46 4.33
N LEU A 270 24.20 -6.41 5.00
CA LEU A 270 22.74 -6.56 5.01
C LEU A 270 22.00 -5.33 5.52
N ALA A 271 22.54 -4.63 6.54
CA ALA A 271 21.92 -3.42 7.08
C ALA A 271 21.92 -2.27 6.07
N LEU A 272 23.08 -2.01 5.46
CA LEU A 272 23.22 -0.97 4.43
C LEU A 272 22.44 -1.33 3.15
N ALA A 273 22.40 -2.60 2.78
CA ALA A 273 21.61 -3.08 1.65
C ALA A 273 20.11 -2.91 1.90
N GLY A 274 19.61 -3.27 3.09
CA GLY A 274 18.21 -3.06 3.48
C GLY A 274 17.82 -1.58 3.53
N LEU A 275 18.66 -0.73 4.14
CA LEU A 275 18.43 0.71 4.20
C LEU A 275 18.48 1.35 2.79
N GLY A 276 19.58 1.06 2.06
CA GLY A 276 19.82 1.64 0.73
C GLY A 276 18.77 1.23 -0.30
N ALA A 277 18.17 0.06 -0.14
CA ALA A 277 17.12 -0.42 -1.03
C ALA A 277 15.85 0.45 -1.02
N THR A 278 15.58 1.14 0.08
CA THR A 278 14.31 1.82 0.28
C THR A 278 14.43 3.31 0.52
N VAL A 279 15.48 3.78 1.22
CA VAL A 279 15.59 5.16 1.70
C VAL A 279 15.51 6.18 0.56
N PHE A 280 16.26 5.98 -0.53
CA PHE A 280 16.29 6.91 -1.66
C PHE A 280 14.95 6.99 -2.38
N ILE A 281 14.33 5.83 -2.62
CA ILE A 281 13.03 5.75 -3.30
C ILE A 281 11.94 6.37 -2.42
N GLN A 282 11.88 6.01 -1.14
CA GLN A 282 10.76 6.40 -0.28
C GLN A 282 10.80 7.90 0.09
N ILE A 283 11.98 8.42 0.42
CA ILE A 283 12.12 9.86 0.70
C ILE A 283 11.78 10.68 -0.54
N ALA A 284 12.32 10.31 -1.70
CA ALA A 284 12.02 11.02 -2.94
C ALA A 284 10.53 10.91 -3.33
N SER A 285 9.89 9.75 -3.08
CA SER A 285 8.45 9.58 -3.33
C SER A 285 7.59 10.50 -2.46
N MET A 286 7.97 10.77 -1.21
CA MET A 286 7.25 11.72 -0.35
C MET A 286 7.23 13.12 -0.98
N PHE A 287 8.38 13.60 -1.47
CA PHE A 287 8.46 14.89 -2.18
C PHE A 287 7.71 14.85 -3.51
N GLY A 288 7.85 13.76 -4.25
CA GLY A 288 7.13 13.53 -5.51
C GLY A 288 5.61 13.57 -5.33
N CYS A 289 5.08 13.00 -4.24
CA CYS A 289 3.65 13.05 -3.94
C CYS A 289 3.14 14.49 -3.76
N VAL A 290 3.86 15.33 -3.03
CA VAL A 290 3.49 16.73 -2.82
C VAL A 290 3.51 17.50 -4.15
N VAL A 291 4.62 17.40 -4.88
CA VAL A 291 4.79 18.10 -6.16
C VAL A 291 3.77 17.60 -7.19
N GLY A 292 3.57 16.29 -7.27
CA GLY A 292 2.63 15.65 -8.19
C GLY A 292 1.18 16.08 -7.96
N GLY A 293 0.76 16.15 -6.70
CA GLY A 293 -0.57 16.63 -6.34
C GLY A 293 -0.81 18.08 -6.79
N VAL A 294 0.14 18.98 -6.47
CA VAL A 294 0.02 20.41 -6.85
C VAL A 294 0.00 20.61 -8.37
N ILE A 295 0.86 19.90 -9.12
CA ILE A 295 0.90 20.00 -10.59
C ILE A 295 -0.40 19.47 -11.18
N ALA A 296 -0.85 18.30 -10.74
CA ALA A 296 -2.03 17.66 -11.27
C ALA A 296 -3.32 18.45 -10.98
N ASP A 297 -3.44 19.04 -9.81
CA ASP A 297 -4.59 19.90 -9.49
C ASP A 297 -4.62 21.14 -10.40
N ARG A 298 -3.48 21.79 -10.64
CA ARG A 298 -3.40 22.91 -11.57
C ARG A 298 -3.74 22.52 -13.02
N TRP A 299 -3.27 21.35 -13.46
CA TRP A 299 -3.52 20.87 -14.82
C TRP A 299 -4.97 20.40 -15.00
N SER A 300 -5.59 19.83 -13.97
CA SER A 300 -7.00 19.39 -14.01
C SER A 300 -7.98 20.56 -14.13
N LEU A 301 -7.60 21.76 -13.69
CA LEU A 301 -8.38 22.99 -13.91
C LEU A 301 -8.38 23.44 -15.39
N ARG A 302 -7.36 23.07 -16.16
CA ARG A 302 -7.22 23.45 -17.57
C ARG A 302 -7.68 22.36 -18.53
N ARG A 303 -7.51 21.10 -18.15
CA ARG A 303 -7.82 19.91 -18.96
C ARG A 303 -8.39 18.82 -18.08
N ALA A 304 -9.53 18.25 -18.46
CA ALA A 304 -10.18 17.18 -17.67
C ALA A 304 -9.23 15.97 -17.44
N GLU A 305 -8.43 15.63 -18.43
CA GLU A 305 -7.44 14.55 -18.41
C GLU A 305 -6.10 14.92 -17.73
N GLY A 306 -5.98 16.12 -17.17
CA GLY A 306 -4.73 16.69 -16.64
C GLY A 306 -4.02 15.80 -15.63
N ARG A 307 -4.74 15.15 -14.71
CA ARG A 307 -4.17 14.22 -13.72
C ARG A 307 -3.52 12.99 -14.37
N ILE A 308 -4.17 12.43 -15.39
CA ILE A 308 -3.67 11.25 -16.10
C ILE A 308 -2.43 11.60 -16.91
N LEU A 309 -2.40 12.80 -17.53
CA LEU A 309 -1.22 13.30 -18.25
C LEU A 309 -0.03 13.50 -17.32
N VAL A 310 -0.23 14.05 -16.12
CA VAL A 310 0.84 14.20 -15.12
C VAL A 310 1.39 12.83 -14.71
N GLN A 311 0.53 11.84 -14.52
CA GLN A 311 0.97 10.46 -14.26
C GLN A 311 1.78 9.90 -15.42
N ALA A 312 1.31 10.05 -16.66
CA ALA A 312 1.98 9.56 -17.86
C ALA A 312 3.38 10.15 -18.03
N ILE A 313 3.50 11.48 -17.86
CA ILE A 313 4.79 12.18 -17.94
C ILE A 313 5.73 11.72 -16.82
N ALA A 314 5.23 11.58 -15.60
CA ALA A 314 6.04 11.10 -14.49
C ALA A 314 6.56 9.70 -14.74
N VAL A 315 5.72 8.77 -15.21
CA VAL A 315 6.11 7.38 -15.46
C VAL A 315 7.13 7.28 -16.61
N VAL A 316 6.93 8.02 -17.71
CA VAL A 316 7.90 8.03 -18.83
C VAL A 316 9.23 8.63 -18.40
N ALA A 317 9.22 9.71 -17.61
CA ALA A 317 10.43 10.31 -17.06
C ALA A 317 11.15 9.37 -16.07
N GLY A 318 10.41 8.53 -15.36
CA GLY A 318 10.96 7.53 -14.43
C GLY A 318 11.57 6.30 -15.12
N ALA A 319 11.09 5.90 -16.29
CA ALA A 319 11.51 4.69 -16.98
C ALA A 319 13.04 4.58 -17.25
N PRO A 320 13.74 5.62 -17.70
CA PRO A 320 15.19 5.58 -17.84
C PRO A 320 15.93 5.31 -16.53
N PHE A 321 15.39 5.81 -15.41
CA PHE A 321 16.00 5.62 -14.10
C PHE A 321 15.75 4.20 -13.56
N VAL A 322 14.61 3.58 -13.86
CA VAL A 322 14.37 2.15 -13.61
C VAL A 322 15.41 1.30 -14.35
N PHE A 323 15.66 1.57 -15.63
CA PHE A 323 16.70 0.90 -16.41
C PHE A 323 18.10 1.11 -15.79
N LEU A 324 18.41 2.36 -15.45
CA LEU A 324 19.72 2.73 -14.91
C LEU A 324 20.00 2.07 -13.56
N CYS A 325 18.99 1.85 -12.73
CA CYS A 325 19.13 1.14 -11.45
C CYS A 325 19.70 -0.26 -11.61
N GLY A 326 19.28 -1.02 -12.61
CA GLY A 326 19.86 -2.34 -12.87
C GLY A 326 21.21 -2.27 -13.59
N TYR A 327 21.37 -1.31 -14.51
CA TYR A 327 22.51 -1.24 -15.43
C TYR A 327 23.77 -0.65 -14.79
N THR A 328 23.67 0.40 -13.96
CA THR A 328 24.83 1.14 -13.44
C THR A 328 25.77 0.29 -12.58
N ARG A 329 27.06 0.57 -12.67
CA ARG A 329 28.11 0.01 -11.80
C ARG A 329 28.57 0.96 -10.70
N SER A 330 28.09 2.21 -10.71
CA SER A 330 28.42 3.21 -9.71
C SER A 330 27.36 3.27 -8.60
N PRO A 331 27.72 3.11 -7.32
CA PRO A 331 26.78 3.24 -6.20
C PRO A 331 26.11 4.61 -6.15
N TRP A 332 26.85 5.68 -6.45
CA TRP A 332 26.31 7.05 -6.45
C TRP A 332 25.30 7.28 -7.56
N LEU A 333 25.58 6.76 -8.76
CA LEU A 333 24.65 6.83 -9.88
C LEU A 333 23.40 5.97 -9.62
N LEU A 334 23.55 4.85 -8.92
CA LEU A 334 22.43 4.05 -8.47
C LEU A 334 21.56 4.82 -7.47
N ALA A 335 22.14 5.45 -6.45
CA ALA A 335 21.42 6.26 -5.48
C ALA A 335 20.65 7.41 -6.15
N LEU A 336 21.28 8.09 -7.12
CA LEU A 336 20.64 9.12 -7.92
C LEU A 336 19.48 8.56 -8.76
N ALA A 337 19.70 7.43 -9.44
CA ALA A 337 18.65 6.77 -10.24
C ALA A 337 17.45 6.36 -9.37
N MET A 338 17.70 5.77 -8.20
CA MET A 338 16.65 5.40 -7.24
C MET A 338 15.89 6.62 -6.71
N THR A 339 16.58 7.75 -6.49
CA THR A 339 15.97 9.02 -6.07
C THR A 339 15.05 9.56 -7.16
N LEU A 340 15.51 9.62 -8.40
CA LEU A 340 14.73 10.15 -9.52
C LEU A 340 13.57 9.23 -9.90
N PHE A 341 13.76 7.91 -9.85
CA PHE A 341 12.66 6.96 -9.96
C PHE A 341 11.64 7.13 -8.83
N GLY A 342 12.11 7.23 -7.57
CA GLY A 342 11.23 7.45 -6.41
C GLY A 342 10.42 8.73 -6.54
N PHE A 343 11.03 9.82 -6.96
CA PHE A 343 10.33 11.09 -7.21
C PHE A 343 9.24 10.95 -8.27
N SER A 344 9.56 10.33 -9.41
CA SER A 344 8.59 10.02 -10.48
C SER A 344 7.45 9.13 -9.99
N LYS A 345 7.78 8.09 -9.21
CA LYS A 345 6.81 7.20 -8.58
C LYS A 345 5.86 7.98 -7.67
N GLY A 346 6.39 8.87 -6.84
CA GLY A 346 5.57 9.71 -5.94
C GLY A 346 4.58 10.59 -6.70
N ILE A 347 4.99 11.21 -7.80
CA ILE A 347 4.08 11.98 -8.67
C ILE A 347 2.96 11.09 -9.21
N TYR A 348 3.27 9.87 -9.63
CA TYR A 348 2.28 8.90 -10.10
C TYR A 348 1.32 8.50 -8.97
N ASP A 349 1.84 8.08 -7.82
CA ASP A 349 1.07 7.54 -6.69
C ASP A 349 0.04 8.55 -6.14
N SER A 350 0.43 9.83 -6.03
CA SER A 350 -0.45 10.89 -5.51
C SER A 350 -1.69 11.11 -6.36
N ASN A 351 -1.63 10.80 -7.64
CA ASN A 351 -2.72 11.03 -8.59
C ASN A 351 -3.54 9.77 -8.91
N LEU A 352 -3.09 8.60 -8.49
CA LEU A 352 -3.70 7.32 -8.83
C LEU A 352 -5.20 7.27 -8.44
N THR A 353 -5.51 7.47 -7.18
CA THR A 353 -6.88 7.41 -6.68
C THR A 353 -7.73 8.58 -7.18
N ALA A 354 -7.14 9.79 -7.28
CA ALA A 354 -7.85 10.97 -7.75
C ALA A 354 -8.29 10.84 -9.21
N ALA A 355 -7.38 10.44 -10.11
CA ALA A 355 -7.69 10.20 -11.52
C ALA A 355 -8.74 9.08 -11.70
N PHE A 356 -8.66 8.04 -10.87
CA PHE A 356 -9.64 6.96 -10.88
C PHE A 356 -11.03 7.43 -10.45
N TYR A 357 -11.11 8.30 -9.43
CA TYR A 357 -12.37 8.86 -8.95
C TYR A 357 -13.00 9.91 -9.87
N ASP A 358 -12.23 10.48 -10.79
CA ASP A 358 -12.79 11.39 -11.79
C ASP A 358 -13.75 10.69 -12.76
N VAL A 359 -13.59 9.36 -12.96
CA VAL A 359 -14.43 8.55 -13.86
C VAL A 359 -15.39 7.60 -13.14
N ILE A 360 -15.29 7.45 -11.83
CA ILE A 360 -16.14 6.54 -11.03
C ILE A 360 -17.21 7.32 -10.24
N ALA A 361 -18.44 6.83 -10.25
CA ALA A 361 -19.54 7.38 -9.47
C ALA A 361 -19.22 7.40 -7.96
N PRO A 362 -19.53 8.47 -7.20
CA PRO A 362 -19.26 8.54 -5.76
C PRO A 362 -19.79 7.35 -4.98
N SER A 363 -21.01 6.88 -5.29
CA SER A 363 -21.63 5.71 -4.67
C SER A 363 -20.91 4.37 -4.94
N ARG A 364 -19.99 4.32 -5.90
CA ARG A 364 -19.29 3.10 -6.33
C ARG A 364 -17.78 3.14 -6.09
N ARG A 365 -17.25 4.24 -5.56
CA ARG A 365 -15.81 4.44 -5.36
C ARG A 365 -15.19 3.37 -4.47
N SER A 366 -15.86 2.96 -3.41
CA SER A 366 -15.35 1.93 -2.49
C SER A 366 -15.15 0.59 -3.20
N THR A 367 -16.18 0.10 -3.92
CA THR A 367 -16.11 -1.17 -4.69
C THR A 367 -15.06 -1.10 -5.79
N ALA A 368 -14.99 0.04 -6.51
CA ALA A 368 -14.02 0.25 -7.58
C ALA A 368 -12.58 0.28 -7.05
N THR A 369 -12.34 0.93 -5.90
CA THR A 369 -11.03 0.93 -5.24
C THR A 369 -10.63 -0.46 -4.77
N GLY A 370 -11.58 -1.25 -4.26
CA GLY A 370 -11.33 -2.65 -3.92
C GLY A 370 -10.88 -3.47 -5.14
N LEU A 371 -11.54 -3.30 -6.29
CA LEU A 371 -11.15 -3.96 -7.54
C LEU A 371 -9.78 -3.48 -8.04
N MET A 372 -9.53 -2.16 -7.98
CA MET A 372 -8.23 -1.58 -8.34
C MET A 372 -7.11 -2.16 -7.49
N ASN A 373 -7.30 -2.21 -6.17
CA ASN A 373 -6.31 -2.78 -5.26
C ASN A 373 -6.08 -4.27 -5.50
N LEU A 374 -7.15 -5.05 -5.68
CA LEU A 374 -7.06 -6.47 -6.00
C LEU A 374 -6.15 -6.70 -7.22
N ILE A 375 -6.44 -6.04 -8.33
CA ILE A 375 -5.70 -6.22 -9.59
C ILE A 375 -4.28 -5.64 -9.46
N GLY A 376 -4.11 -4.49 -8.82
CA GLY A 376 -2.81 -3.87 -8.61
C GLY A 376 -1.86 -4.75 -7.78
N TRP A 377 -2.33 -5.34 -6.68
CA TRP A 377 -1.51 -6.23 -5.87
C TRP A 377 -1.24 -7.58 -6.53
N LEU A 378 -2.16 -8.09 -7.38
CA LEU A 378 -1.87 -9.26 -8.22
C LEU A 378 -0.70 -8.98 -9.16
N GLY A 379 -0.68 -7.81 -9.81
CA GLY A 379 0.46 -7.36 -10.63
C GLY A 379 1.72 -7.20 -9.80
N GLY A 380 1.59 -6.61 -8.61
CA GLY A 380 2.70 -6.46 -7.68
C GLY A 380 3.41 -7.78 -7.39
N GLY A 381 2.67 -8.84 -7.07
CA GLY A 381 3.24 -10.15 -6.80
C GLY A 381 3.93 -10.80 -8.01
N LEU A 382 3.46 -10.52 -9.23
CA LEU A 382 4.12 -11.04 -10.44
C LEU A 382 5.53 -10.49 -10.64
N GLY A 383 5.82 -9.26 -10.20
CA GLY A 383 7.12 -8.63 -10.36
C GLY A 383 8.27 -9.41 -9.73
N PRO A 384 8.22 -9.67 -8.41
CA PRO A 384 9.23 -10.48 -7.73
C PRO A 384 9.42 -11.88 -8.33
N LEU A 385 8.30 -12.55 -8.66
CA LEU A 385 8.33 -13.87 -9.27
C LEU A 385 8.98 -13.84 -10.65
N ALA A 386 8.63 -12.88 -11.51
CA ALA A 386 9.18 -12.75 -12.86
C ALA A 386 10.69 -12.52 -12.85
N VAL A 387 11.18 -11.63 -11.97
CA VAL A 387 12.63 -11.40 -11.80
C VAL A 387 13.31 -12.64 -11.26
N GLY A 388 12.76 -13.29 -10.22
CA GLY A 388 13.31 -14.52 -9.67
C GLY A 388 13.43 -15.64 -10.70
N PHE A 389 12.37 -15.84 -11.50
CA PHE A 389 12.33 -16.83 -12.58
C PHE A 389 13.34 -16.50 -13.70
N ALA A 390 13.45 -15.24 -14.12
CA ALA A 390 14.39 -14.81 -15.13
C ALA A 390 15.85 -15.07 -14.68
N VAL A 391 16.16 -14.80 -13.41
CA VAL A 391 17.51 -15.07 -12.86
C VAL A 391 17.76 -16.57 -12.72
N TYR A 392 16.76 -17.35 -12.33
CA TYR A 392 16.86 -18.81 -12.31
C TYR A 392 17.21 -19.39 -13.69
N HIS A 393 16.67 -18.80 -14.77
CA HIS A 393 16.99 -19.15 -16.16
C HIS A 393 18.19 -18.37 -16.71
N HIS A 394 19.21 -18.12 -15.87
CA HIS A 394 20.52 -17.56 -16.25
C HIS A 394 20.56 -16.09 -16.68
N MET A 395 19.45 -15.33 -16.54
CA MET A 395 19.52 -13.88 -16.68
C MET A 395 20.26 -13.26 -15.49
N THR A 396 21.12 -12.27 -15.73
CA THR A 396 21.75 -11.57 -14.61
C THR A 396 20.71 -10.74 -13.82
N MET A 397 20.88 -10.61 -12.50
CA MET A 397 19.99 -9.77 -11.67
C MET A 397 19.94 -8.32 -12.20
N SER A 398 21.06 -7.79 -12.68
CA SER A 398 21.15 -6.48 -13.34
C SER A 398 20.20 -6.37 -14.54
N ALA A 399 20.23 -7.35 -15.45
CA ALA A 399 19.38 -7.36 -16.64
C ALA A 399 17.90 -7.54 -16.27
N ALA A 400 17.60 -8.41 -15.30
CA ALA A 400 16.23 -8.64 -14.84
C ALA A 400 15.61 -7.40 -14.19
N ILE A 401 16.36 -6.66 -13.36
CA ILE A 401 15.90 -5.38 -12.80
C ILE A 401 15.77 -4.31 -13.89
N SER A 402 16.75 -4.21 -14.80
CA SER A 402 16.69 -3.23 -15.90
C SER A 402 15.49 -3.49 -16.82
N SER A 403 15.10 -4.74 -17.07
CA SER A 403 13.96 -5.09 -17.91
C SER A 403 12.61 -4.59 -17.34
N ALA A 404 12.52 -4.33 -16.04
CA ALA A 404 11.35 -3.70 -15.44
C ALA A 404 11.04 -2.30 -16.04
N ALA A 405 12.04 -1.64 -16.64
CA ALA A 405 11.85 -0.40 -17.37
C ALA A 405 10.91 -0.56 -18.59
N ILE A 406 10.90 -1.74 -19.23
CA ILE A 406 10.01 -2.04 -20.36
C ILE A 406 8.54 -2.01 -19.86
N VAL A 407 8.27 -2.64 -18.72
CA VAL A 407 6.95 -2.62 -18.10
C VAL A 407 6.56 -1.19 -17.73
N TYR A 408 7.49 -0.43 -17.14
CA TYR A 408 7.22 0.94 -16.73
C TYR A 408 6.97 1.85 -17.94
N PHE A 409 7.68 1.65 -19.03
CA PHE A 409 7.42 2.34 -20.30
C PHE A 409 6.07 1.94 -20.91
N ALA A 410 5.70 0.66 -20.88
CA ALA A 410 4.38 0.21 -21.31
C ALA A 410 3.25 0.87 -20.49
N VAL A 411 3.44 1.01 -19.18
CA VAL A 411 2.52 1.77 -18.31
C VAL A 411 2.37 3.22 -18.78
N ALA A 412 3.48 3.89 -19.13
CA ALA A 412 3.43 5.24 -19.67
C ALA A 412 2.62 5.31 -20.98
N CYS A 413 2.82 4.37 -21.90
CA CYS A 413 2.05 4.28 -23.15
C CYS A 413 0.55 4.11 -22.88
N VAL A 414 0.17 3.23 -21.94
CA VAL A 414 -1.22 3.04 -21.52
C VAL A 414 -1.80 4.34 -20.97
N LEU A 415 -1.07 5.03 -20.11
CA LEU A 415 -1.53 6.30 -19.52
C LEU A 415 -1.66 7.41 -20.57
N PHE A 416 -0.71 7.56 -21.51
CA PHE A 416 -0.83 8.51 -22.61
C PHE A 416 -2.01 8.21 -23.50
N TYR A 417 -2.19 6.94 -23.88
CA TYR A 417 -3.36 6.51 -24.64
C TYR A 417 -4.66 6.83 -23.89
N THR A 418 -4.72 6.53 -22.60
CA THR A 418 -5.87 6.82 -21.74
C THR A 418 -6.20 8.32 -21.74
N ALA A 419 -5.18 9.16 -21.54
CA ALA A 419 -5.37 10.60 -21.49
C ALA A 419 -5.87 11.17 -22.84
N GLN A 420 -5.33 10.70 -23.95
CA GLN A 420 -5.65 11.26 -25.27
C GLN A 420 -6.95 10.73 -25.87
N VAL A 421 -7.29 9.45 -25.61
CA VAL A 421 -8.38 8.77 -26.34
C VAL A 421 -9.64 8.63 -25.50
N THR A 422 -9.52 8.20 -24.23
CA THR A 422 -10.69 7.80 -23.45
C THR A 422 -11.08 8.79 -22.36
N ALA A 423 -10.12 9.39 -21.66
CA ALA A 423 -10.36 10.17 -20.45
C ALA A 423 -11.28 11.38 -20.67
N GLY A 424 -11.03 12.16 -21.70
CA GLY A 424 -11.83 13.34 -21.98
C GLY A 424 -13.31 13.05 -22.25
N ARG A 425 -13.62 11.91 -22.86
CA ARG A 425 -15.00 11.44 -23.08
C ARG A 425 -15.64 10.96 -21.79
N ASP A 426 -14.97 10.07 -21.07
CA ASP A 426 -15.53 9.39 -19.89
C ASP A 426 -15.72 10.39 -18.72
N ILE A 427 -14.81 11.35 -18.55
CA ILE A 427 -14.95 12.42 -17.55
C ILE A 427 -16.12 13.34 -17.89
N ARG A 428 -16.26 13.78 -19.15
CA ARG A 428 -17.39 14.64 -19.57
C ARG A 428 -18.73 13.93 -19.42
N LEU A 429 -18.82 12.66 -19.82
CA LEU A 429 -20.04 11.86 -19.63
C LEU A 429 -20.39 11.75 -18.13
N ARG A 430 -19.38 11.61 -17.27
CA ARG A 430 -19.57 11.58 -15.84
C ARG A 430 -20.08 12.88 -15.25
N LEU A 431 -19.60 14.03 -15.76
CA LEU A 431 -20.03 15.36 -15.32
C LEU A 431 -21.46 15.67 -15.79
N SER A 432 -21.85 15.27 -17.00
CA SER A 432 -23.22 15.46 -17.51
C SER A 432 -24.27 14.66 -16.70
N LEU A 433 -23.95 13.48 -16.21
CA LEU A 433 -24.81 12.70 -15.33
C LEU A 433 -25.01 13.35 -13.94
N ARG A 434 -24.04 14.16 -13.48
CA ARG A 434 -24.13 14.91 -12.21
C ARG A 434 -25.04 16.13 -12.28
N SER A 435 -25.21 16.72 -13.46
CA SER A 435 -26.04 17.91 -13.67
C SER A 435 -27.50 17.55 -13.91
N SER A 436 -27.84 16.27 -14.05
CA SER A 436 -29.20 15.77 -14.25
C SER A 436 -29.81 15.14 -12.98
N ASP A 437 -29.02 14.96 -11.93
CA ASP A 437 -29.45 14.60 -10.57
C ASP A 437 -29.52 15.87 -9.68
#